data_42c544e022e89219a60e3743e0f6e673
#
_entry.id   42c544e022e89219a60e3743e0f6e673
#
_cell.length_a   1.000
_cell.length_b   1.000
_cell.length_c   1.000
_cell.angle_alpha   90.00
_cell.angle_beta   90.00
_cell.angle_gamma   90.00
#
_symmetry.space_group_name_H-M   'P 1'
#
loop_
_entity.id
_entity.type
_entity.pdbx_description
1 polymer ?
#
loop_
_entity_poly.entity_id
_entity_poly.type
_entity_poly.pdbx_seq_one_letter_code
_entity_poly.pdbx_strand_id
1 'polypeptide(L)'
;MLAVHIVDLKKYFGDFPALRGVSFDVEEGSIFGLIGPNGAGKTTTFRIIVGLLLPSSGTVEVFGKNVVEQLREIRRMISYLPEDAGSYRNITGYEFLKMVSQIYFNKTSEADDALELGIKLADLGERIYDKMKTYSKGMKRRIQVARALMVRPKLAILDEPTAGLDVVYSKNIRDTIKVFSKEYGVTVLMSSHNMLEVEGICEKIAVIDKGKILVEGYVDEILEKYSSRNLEEVFIKLTGG
;
A
#
# COMPACT_ATOMS: atom_id res chain seq x y z
N MET A 1 -19.00 3.28 1.83
CA MET A 1 -18.61 4.31 0.82
C MET A 1 -17.33 3.82 0.15
N LEU A 2 -17.02 4.27 -1.11
CA LEU A 2 -15.78 3.83 -1.77
C LEU A 2 -14.62 4.76 -1.43
N ALA A 3 -13.51 4.19 -1.00
CA ALA A 3 -12.25 4.90 -0.82
C ALA A 3 -11.49 5.07 -2.14
N VAL A 4 -11.55 4.05 -3.02
CA VAL A 4 -10.99 4.10 -4.38
C VAL A 4 -12.00 3.50 -5.34
N HIS A 5 -12.23 4.19 -6.47
CA HIS A 5 -13.07 3.72 -7.58
C HIS A 5 -12.28 3.86 -8.88
N ILE A 6 -12.07 2.76 -9.59
CA ILE A 6 -11.29 2.72 -10.83
C ILE A 6 -12.12 2.08 -11.93
N VAL A 7 -12.25 2.80 -13.08
CA VAL A 7 -13.02 2.35 -14.24
C VAL A 7 -12.18 2.44 -15.51
N ASP A 8 -12.02 1.30 -16.17
CA ASP A 8 -11.34 1.14 -17.48
C ASP A 8 -9.97 1.85 -17.56
N LEU A 9 -9.21 1.79 -16.47
CA LEU A 9 -7.92 2.48 -16.37
C LEU A 9 -6.91 1.90 -17.34
N LYS A 10 -6.40 2.74 -18.26
CA LYS A 10 -5.35 2.39 -19.21
C LYS A 10 -4.12 3.26 -19.03
N LYS A 11 -2.95 2.66 -19.22
CA LYS A 11 -1.67 3.38 -19.22
C LYS A 11 -0.74 2.81 -20.26
N TYR A 12 -0.25 3.70 -21.12
CA TYR A 12 0.74 3.39 -22.14
C TYR A 12 2.05 4.12 -21.84
N PHE A 13 3.18 3.46 -22.06
CA PHE A 13 4.52 4.05 -22.10
C PHE A 13 5.06 3.85 -23.52
N GLY A 14 4.96 4.89 -24.37
CA GLY A 14 5.09 4.71 -25.82
C GLY A 14 4.06 3.69 -26.30
N ASP A 15 4.50 2.65 -27.01
CA ASP A 15 3.65 1.58 -27.52
C ASP A 15 3.39 0.46 -26.49
N PHE A 16 4.04 0.50 -25.33
CA PHE A 16 3.89 -0.54 -24.31
C PHE A 16 2.65 -0.30 -23.43
N PRO A 17 1.64 -1.18 -23.49
CA PRO A 17 0.44 -1.09 -22.65
C PRO A 17 0.69 -1.68 -21.25
N ALA A 18 1.02 -0.83 -20.29
CA ALA A 18 1.23 -1.25 -18.89
C ALA A 18 -0.09 -1.57 -18.16
N LEU A 19 -1.17 -0.82 -18.47
CA LEU A 19 -2.54 -1.10 -17.98
C LEU A 19 -3.48 -1.14 -19.19
N ARG A 20 -4.40 -2.12 -19.19
CA ARG A 20 -5.24 -2.47 -20.33
C ARG A 20 -6.74 -2.49 -20.00
N GLY A 21 -7.19 -1.54 -19.17
CA GLY A 21 -8.57 -1.47 -18.72
C GLY A 21 -8.77 -2.10 -17.33
N VAL A 22 -7.99 -1.63 -16.36
CA VAL A 22 -8.10 -2.05 -14.95
C VAL A 22 -9.32 -1.39 -14.34
N SER A 23 -10.18 -2.20 -13.68
CA SER A 23 -11.35 -1.72 -12.92
C SER A 23 -11.42 -2.49 -11.62
N PHE A 24 -11.56 -1.80 -10.49
CA PHE A 24 -11.85 -2.38 -9.17
C PHE A 24 -12.25 -1.30 -8.16
N ASP A 25 -12.85 -1.73 -7.05
CA ASP A 25 -13.37 -0.89 -5.98
C ASP A 25 -12.75 -1.24 -4.63
N VAL A 26 -12.35 -0.20 -3.87
CA VAL A 26 -11.87 -0.33 -2.49
C VAL A 26 -12.86 0.34 -1.55
N GLU A 27 -13.40 -0.42 -0.60
CA GLU A 27 -14.33 0.08 0.40
C GLU A 27 -13.61 0.84 1.52
N GLU A 28 -14.25 1.88 2.07
CA GLU A 28 -13.70 2.61 3.23
C GLU A 28 -13.56 1.69 4.44
N GLY A 29 -12.44 1.83 5.16
CA GLY A 29 -12.15 1.09 6.38
C GLY A 29 -11.69 -0.36 6.14
N SER A 30 -11.62 -0.82 4.88
CA SER A 30 -11.16 -2.17 4.53
C SER A 30 -9.66 -2.24 4.30
N ILE A 31 -9.10 -3.46 4.34
CA ILE A 31 -7.77 -3.78 3.84
C ILE A 31 -7.94 -4.52 2.52
N PHE A 32 -7.56 -3.87 1.42
CA PHE A 32 -7.68 -4.40 0.06
C PHE A 32 -6.31 -4.75 -0.53
N GLY A 33 -6.21 -5.90 -1.18
CA GLY A 33 -4.99 -6.40 -1.83
C GLY A 33 -5.05 -6.32 -3.35
N LEU A 34 -4.11 -5.62 -3.99
CA LEU A 34 -3.85 -5.74 -5.43
C LEU A 34 -2.69 -6.70 -5.64
N ILE A 35 -2.98 -7.93 -6.05
CA ILE A 35 -2.02 -9.03 -6.09
C ILE A 35 -1.70 -9.47 -7.51
N GLY A 36 -0.47 -9.90 -7.73
CA GLY A 36 -0.03 -10.37 -9.04
C GLY A 36 1.50 -10.37 -9.18
N PRO A 37 2.05 -10.94 -10.25
CA PRO A 37 3.47 -11.03 -10.47
C PRO A 37 4.14 -9.66 -10.65
N ASN A 38 5.47 -9.65 -10.62
CA ASN A 38 6.25 -8.46 -10.95
C ASN A 38 5.97 -8.06 -12.42
N GLY A 39 5.79 -6.75 -12.65
CA GLY A 39 5.43 -6.24 -13.97
C GLY A 39 3.95 -6.34 -14.35
N ALA A 40 3.07 -6.88 -13.49
CA ALA A 40 1.63 -6.99 -13.77
C ALA A 40 0.89 -5.65 -13.87
N GLY A 41 1.46 -4.55 -13.35
CA GLY A 41 0.86 -3.22 -13.37
C GLY A 41 0.51 -2.64 -11.99
N LYS A 42 0.80 -3.34 -10.88
CA LYS A 42 0.47 -2.92 -9.51
C LYS A 42 1.02 -1.52 -9.17
N THR A 43 2.34 -1.35 -9.24
CA THR A 43 3.01 -0.05 -8.97
C THR A 43 2.55 1.06 -9.90
N THR A 44 2.28 0.74 -11.18
CA THR A 44 1.74 1.71 -12.14
C THR A 44 0.36 2.21 -11.71
N THR A 45 -0.52 1.30 -11.30
CA THR A 45 -1.85 1.62 -10.77
C THR A 45 -1.72 2.51 -9.52
N PHE A 46 -0.88 2.15 -8.56
CA PHE A 46 -0.67 2.94 -7.33
C PHE A 46 -0.13 4.34 -7.63
N ARG A 47 0.85 4.46 -8.53
CA ARG A 47 1.39 5.76 -8.95
C ARG A 47 0.34 6.66 -9.60
N ILE A 48 -0.65 6.09 -10.29
CA ILE A 48 -1.77 6.87 -10.85
C ILE A 48 -2.70 7.31 -9.72
N ILE A 49 -3.09 6.42 -8.80
CA ILE A 49 -3.96 6.76 -7.66
C ILE A 49 -3.37 7.91 -6.83
N VAL A 50 -2.05 7.92 -6.59
CA VAL A 50 -1.38 8.98 -5.82
C VAL A 50 -0.99 10.21 -6.65
N GLY A 51 -1.31 10.22 -7.94
CA GLY A 51 -1.03 11.33 -8.86
C GLY A 51 0.45 11.56 -9.16
N LEU A 52 1.26 10.49 -9.14
CA LEU A 52 2.64 10.50 -9.63
C LEU A 52 2.73 10.18 -11.12
N LEU A 53 1.70 9.57 -11.68
CA LEU A 53 1.53 9.31 -13.11
C LEU A 53 0.12 9.73 -13.54
N LEU A 54 0.00 10.26 -14.74
CA LEU A 54 -1.30 10.50 -15.37
C LEU A 54 -1.79 9.22 -16.07
N PRO A 55 -3.09 8.89 -16.00
CA PRO A 55 -3.67 7.83 -16.82
C PRO A 55 -3.60 8.19 -18.31
N SER A 56 -3.58 7.21 -19.20
CA SER A 56 -3.76 7.43 -20.64
C SER A 56 -5.24 7.51 -21.00
N SER A 57 -6.11 6.75 -20.32
CA SER A 57 -7.57 6.85 -20.36
C SER A 57 -8.17 6.12 -19.15
N GLY A 58 -9.49 6.21 -18.97
CA GLY A 58 -10.22 5.71 -17.82
C GLY A 58 -10.29 6.70 -16.67
N THR A 59 -10.99 6.34 -15.62
CA THR A 59 -11.26 7.20 -14.46
C THR A 59 -10.72 6.57 -13.18
N VAL A 60 -10.13 7.40 -12.32
CA VAL A 60 -9.71 7.03 -10.97
C VAL A 60 -10.21 8.08 -10.01
N GLU A 61 -10.98 7.65 -9.03
CA GLU A 61 -11.48 8.50 -7.96
C GLU A 61 -11.01 7.99 -6.59
N VAL A 62 -10.69 8.93 -5.71
CA VAL A 62 -10.33 8.68 -4.31
C VAL A 62 -11.28 9.49 -3.43
N PHE A 63 -12.10 8.79 -2.63
CA PHE A 63 -13.19 9.40 -1.84
C PHE A 63 -14.09 10.32 -2.70
N GLY A 64 -14.47 9.84 -3.90
CA GLY A 64 -15.30 10.58 -4.86
C GLY A 64 -14.63 11.77 -5.53
N LYS A 65 -13.30 11.90 -5.43
CA LYS A 65 -12.50 12.97 -6.03
C LYS A 65 -11.65 12.41 -7.18
N ASN A 66 -11.74 13.03 -8.35
CA ASN A 66 -10.98 12.63 -9.52
C ASN A 66 -9.47 12.94 -9.34
N VAL A 67 -8.60 11.94 -9.54
CA VAL A 67 -7.15 12.07 -9.32
C VAL A 67 -6.46 13.05 -10.26
N VAL A 68 -7.03 13.35 -11.42
CA VAL A 68 -6.47 14.31 -12.38
C VAL A 68 -6.84 15.74 -11.98
N GLU A 69 -8.08 15.96 -11.56
CA GLU A 69 -8.63 17.29 -11.33
C GLU A 69 -8.42 17.78 -9.88
N GLN A 70 -8.54 16.88 -8.91
CA GLN A 70 -8.60 17.22 -7.47
C GLN A 70 -7.41 16.66 -6.66
N LEU A 71 -6.26 16.47 -7.31
CA LEU A 71 -5.08 15.84 -6.70
C LEU A 71 -4.61 16.50 -5.40
N ARG A 72 -4.73 17.85 -5.30
CA ARG A 72 -4.31 18.59 -4.10
C ARG A 72 -5.12 18.20 -2.86
N GLU A 73 -6.41 17.95 -3.03
CA GLU A 73 -7.31 17.52 -1.96
C GLU A 73 -7.04 16.07 -1.59
N ILE A 74 -6.87 15.20 -2.59
CA ILE A 74 -6.56 13.78 -2.42
C ILE A 74 -5.26 13.60 -1.61
N ARG A 75 -4.19 14.34 -1.95
CA ARG A 75 -2.90 14.24 -1.25
C ARG A 75 -2.95 14.54 0.25
N ARG A 76 -3.97 15.26 0.72
CA ARG A 76 -4.17 15.51 2.15
C ARG A 76 -4.83 14.34 2.88
N MET A 77 -5.42 13.41 2.13
CA MET A 77 -6.16 12.27 2.67
C MET A 77 -5.39 10.96 2.59
N ILE A 78 -4.31 10.91 1.79
CA ILE A 78 -3.58 9.68 1.50
C ILE A 78 -2.16 9.72 2.03
N SER A 79 -1.61 8.53 2.30
CA SER A 79 -0.16 8.32 2.40
C SER A 79 0.28 7.26 1.40
N TYR A 80 1.52 7.33 0.95
CA TYR A 80 2.09 6.37 0.01
C TYR A 80 3.44 5.85 0.48
N LEU A 81 3.55 4.53 0.52
CA LEU A 81 4.80 3.80 0.69
C LEU A 81 5.15 3.13 -0.63
N PRO A 82 6.14 3.62 -1.38
CA PRO A 82 6.61 2.93 -2.58
C PRO A 82 7.40 1.66 -2.23
N GLU A 83 7.50 0.73 -3.18
CA GLU A 83 8.32 -0.47 -3.05
C GLU A 83 9.77 -0.09 -2.71
N ASP A 84 10.39 0.79 -3.50
CA ASP A 84 11.70 1.35 -3.26
C ASP A 84 11.61 2.66 -2.46
N ALA A 85 11.34 2.55 -1.17
CA ALA A 85 11.42 3.69 -0.28
C ALA A 85 12.88 3.93 0.12
N GLY A 86 13.48 4.98 -0.42
CA GLY A 86 14.83 5.41 -0.04
C GLY A 86 14.96 5.65 1.46
N SER A 87 16.17 5.59 1.99
CA SER A 87 16.46 5.92 3.39
C SER A 87 17.48 7.03 3.50
N TYR A 88 17.26 7.97 4.41
CA TYR A 88 18.21 9.01 4.76
C TYR A 88 19.32 8.44 5.63
N ARG A 89 20.44 8.06 5.02
CA ARG A 89 21.50 7.25 5.67
C ARG A 89 22.14 7.88 6.89
N ASN A 90 22.22 9.23 6.96
CA ASN A 90 23.01 9.95 7.94
C ASN A 90 22.21 10.49 9.14
N ILE A 91 20.89 10.37 9.13
CA ILE A 91 20.01 10.74 10.26
C ILE A 91 19.53 9.48 10.98
N THR A 92 19.07 9.65 12.20
CA THR A 92 18.47 8.57 13.01
C THR A 92 17.02 8.31 12.57
N GLY A 93 16.45 7.17 12.96
CA GLY A 93 15.05 6.88 12.73
C GLY A 93 14.14 7.90 13.45
N TYR A 94 14.51 8.30 14.67
CA TYR A 94 13.83 9.35 15.43
C TYR A 94 13.80 10.69 14.67
N GLU A 95 14.97 11.16 14.20
CA GLU A 95 15.06 12.42 13.44
C GLU A 95 14.24 12.35 12.15
N PHE A 96 14.23 11.20 11.48
CA PHE A 96 13.45 10.99 10.27
C PHE A 96 11.94 11.10 10.54
N LEU A 97 11.40 10.38 11.55
CA LEU A 97 9.98 10.45 11.89
C LEU A 97 9.60 11.85 12.38
N LYS A 98 10.45 12.49 13.18
CA LYS A 98 10.25 13.87 13.65
C LYS A 98 10.18 14.87 12.50
N MET A 99 11.08 14.76 11.53
CA MET A 99 11.06 15.60 10.33
C MET A 99 9.73 15.43 9.58
N VAL A 100 9.28 14.19 9.39
CA VAL A 100 8.03 13.91 8.68
C VAL A 100 6.82 14.43 9.45
N SER A 101 6.73 14.20 10.76
CA SER A 101 5.61 14.73 11.57
C SER A 101 5.50 16.24 11.49
N GLN A 102 6.63 16.95 11.55
CA GLN A 102 6.69 18.41 11.45
C GLN A 102 6.29 18.94 10.06
N ILE A 103 6.58 18.22 8.99
CA ILE A 103 6.15 18.57 7.63
C ILE A 103 4.63 18.46 7.50
N TYR A 104 4.02 17.43 8.08
CA TYR A 104 2.57 17.21 8.00
C TYR A 104 1.78 18.15 8.91
N PHE A 105 2.24 18.41 10.12
CA PHE A 105 1.48 19.09 11.19
C PHE A 105 2.09 20.43 11.65
N ASN A 106 3.02 21.03 10.90
CA ASN A 106 3.56 22.37 11.15
C ASN A 106 4.04 22.63 12.60
N LYS A 107 4.73 21.65 13.23
CA LYS A 107 5.27 21.76 14.61
C LYS A 107 4.20 22.04 15.70
N THR A 108 3.03 21.48 15.57
CA THR A 108 1.95 21.52 16.57
C THR A 108 2.02 20.31 17.51
N SER A 109 1.15 20.27 18.54
CA SER A 109 0.97 19.07 19.38
C SER A 109 0.62 17.82 18.56
N GLU A 110 -0.10 17.97 17.44
CA GLU A 110 -0.40 16.87 16.52
C GLU A 110 0.88 16.27 15.90
N ALA A 111 1.94 17.10 15.71
CA ALA A 111 3.22 16.58 15.24
C ALA A 111 3.91 15.71 16.30
N ASP A 112 3.79 16.05 17.58
CA ASP A 112 4.35 15.26 18.68
C ASP A 112 3.57 13.96 18.85
N ASP A 113 2.24 13.98 18.78
CA ASP A 113 1.37 12.79 18.82
C ASP A 113 1.68 11.84 17.63
N ALA A 114 1.85 12.40 16.44
CA ALA A 114 2.22 11.62 15.27
C ALA A 114 3.62 11.00 15.40
N LEU A 115 4.59 11.73 15.96
CA LEU A 115 5.93 11.23 16.23
C LEU A 115 5.91 10.07 17.22
N GLU A 116 5.18 10.20 18.33
CA GLU A 116 5.04 9.16 19.34
C GLU A 116 4.42 7.89 18.72
N LEU A 117 3.33 8.06 17.95
CA LEU A 117 2.72 6.97 17.20
C LEU A 117 3.71 6.32 16.23
N GLY A 118 4.49 7.12 15.50
CA GLY A 118 5.49 6.63 14.56
C GLY A 118 6.58 5.80 15.23
N ILE A 119 7.06 6.22 16.41
CA ILE A 119 8.04 5.47 17.21
C ILE A 119 7.43 4.13 17.65
N LYS A 120 6.19 4.14 18.16
CA LYS A 120 5.45 2.93 18.55
C LYS A 120 5.29 1.96 17.37
N LEU A 121 4.88 2.45 16.20
CA LEU A 121 4.69 1.62 14.99
C LEU A 121 6.00 1.05 14.44
N ALA A 122 7.09 1.84 14.51
CA ALA A 122 8.41 1.37 14.07
C ALA A 122 8.92 0.24 14.96
N ASP A 123 8.59 0.26 16.24
CA ASP A 123 8.94 -0.78 17.25
C ASP A 123 10.43 -1.22 17.15
N LEU A 124 11.33 -0.22 17.14
CA LEU A 124 12.78 -0.43 17.05
C LEU A 124 13.50 -0.34 18.41
N GLY A 125 12.76 -0.03 19.50
CA GLY A 125 13.33 0.23 20.81
C GLY A 125 14.43 1.31 20.74
N GLU A 126 15.50 1.15 21.50
CA GLU A 126 16.63 2.09 21.50
C GLU A 126 17.30 2.27 20.13
N ARG A 127 17.15 1.29 19.23
CA ARG A 127 17.70 1.36 17.88
C ARG A 127 17.09 2.51 17.05
N ILE A 128 15.98 3.10 17.48
CA ILE A 128 15.36 4.28 16.82
C ILE A 128 16.33 5.47 16.80
N TYR A 129 17.26 5.56 17.76
CA TYR A 129 18.27 6.63 17.88
C TYR A 129 19.57 6.33 17.11
N ASP A 130 19.69 5.15 16.50
CA ASP A 130 20.82 4.84 15.63
C ASP A 130 20.65 5.45 14.24
N LYS A 131 21.76 5.74 13.56
CA LYS A 131 21.74 6.21 12.17
C LYS A 131 21.14 5.15 11.25
N MET A 132 20.24 5.54 10.37
CA MET A 132 19.53 4.62 9.46
C MET A 132 20.46 3.85 8.50
N LYS A 133 21.72 4.30 8.31
CA LYS A 133 22.73 3.51 7.57
C LYS A 133 23.08 2.17 8.23
N THR A 134 22.89 2.05 9.57
CA THR A 134 23.16 0.83 10.34
C THR A 134 21.96 -0.11 10.41
N TYR A 135 20.80 0.31 9.88
CA TYR A 135 19.59 -0.48 9.94
C TYR A 135 19.64 -1.67 8.98
N SER A 136 19.15 -2.81 9.44
CA SER A 136 18.83 -3.94 8.59
C SER A 136 17.75 -3.58 7.56
N LYS A 137 17.54 -4.42 6.55
CA LYS A 137 16.46 -4.24 5.58
C LYS A 137 15.09 -4.18 6.27
N GLY A 138 14.85 -5.09 7.24
CA GLY A 138 13.62 -5.13 8.03
C GLY A 138 13.41 -3.85 8.86
N MET A 139 14.43 -3.37 9.57
CA MET A 139 14.34 -2.10 10.32
C MET A 139 14.04 -0.91 9.41
N LYS A 140 14.66 -0.83 8.23
CA LYS A 140 14.36 0.22 7.24
C LYS A 140 12.91 0.13 6.77
N ARG A 141 12.40 -1.08 6.54
CA ARG A 141 11.01 -1.25 6.09
C ARG A 141 10.02 -0.87 7.19
N ARG A 142 10.26 -1.27 8.44
CA ARG A 142 9.43 -0.89 9.59
C ARG A 142 9.34 0.64 9.77
N ILE A 143 10.47 1.36 9.69
CA ILE A 143 10.47 2.82 9.79
C ILE A 143 9.70 3.47 8.64
N GLN A 144 9.71 2.91 7.43
CA GLN A 144 8.97 3.42 6.28
C GLN A 144 7.47 3.14 6.38
N VAL A 145 7.07 1.98 6.89
CA VAL A 145 5.66 1.68 7.21
C VAL A 145 5.16 2.61 8.32
N ALA A 146 5.94 2.78 9.40
CA ALA A 146 5.61 3.70 10.48
C ALA A 146 5.42 5.13 9.96
N ARG A 147 6.32 5.63 9.09
CA ARG A 147 6.19 6.92 8.42
C ARG A 147 4.87 7.07 7.64
N ALA A 148 4.47 6.01 6.93
CA ALA A 148 3.25 6.07 6.13
C ALA A 148 1.98 6.08 6.99
N LEU A 149 1.98 5.40 8.13
CA LEU A 149 0.81 5.24 8.99
C LEU A 149 0.69 6.31 10.08
N MET A 150 1.80 6.83 10.62
CA MET A 150 1.78 7.74 11.77
C MET A 150 1.00 9.04 11.54
N VAL A 151 0.83 9.45 10.29
CA VAL A 151 0.06 10.66 9.92
C VAL A 151 -1.45 10.40 9.87
N ARG A 152 -1.90 9.19 10.20
CA ARG A 152 -3.31 8.75 10.22
C ARG A 152 -4.06 9.15 8.94
N PRO A 153 -3.59 8.68 7.77
CA PRO A 153 -4.24 9.00 6.50
C PRO A 153 -5.64 8.36 6.46
N LYS A 154 -6.56 8.88 5.66
CA LYS A 154 -7.82 8.18 5.39
C LYS A 154 -7.59 6.93 4.53
N LEU A 155 -6.58 6.97 3.63
CA LEU A 155 -6.16 5.85 2.80
C LEU A 155 -4.63 5.72 2.81
N ALA A 156 -4.13 4.60 3.30
CA ALA A 156 -2.73 4.21 3.20
C ALA A 156 -2.53 3.31 1.97
N ILE A 157 -1.67 3.74 1.04
CA ILE A 157 -1.30 2.98 -0.16
C ILE A 157 0.11 2.43 0.07
N LEU A 158 0.23 1.10 0.15
CA LEU A 158 1.44 0.40 0.55
C LEU A 158 1.90 -0.53 -0.58
N ASP A 159 2.93 -0.12 -1.32
CA ASP A 159 3.47 -0.91 -2.44
C ASP A 159 4.50 -1.91 -1.91
N GLU A 160 4.14 -3.20 -1.96
CA GLU A 160 4.96 -4.34 -1.51
C GLU A 160 5.52 -4.14 -0.07
N PRO A 161 4.70 -3.89 0.97
CA PRO A 161 5.17 -3.48 2.30
C PRO A 161 6.08 -4.52 2.99
N THR A 162 6.05 -5.76 2.58
CA THR A 162 6.82 -6.88 3.14
C THR A 162 7.91 -7.41 2.22
N ALA A 163 8.10 -6.82 1.03
CA ALA A 163 9.02 -7.34 0.01
C ALA A 163 10.45 -7.53 0.51
N GLY A 164 10.96 -8.74 0.30
CA GLY A 164 12.34 -9.13 0.61
C GLY A 164 12.68 -9.16 2.10
N LEU A 165 11.68 -9.32 2.95
CA LEU A 165 11.83 -9.59 4.37
C LEU A 165 11.68 -11.10 4.64
N ASP A 166 12.25 -11.55 5.76
CA ASP A 166 11.97 -12.89 6.26
C ASP A 166 10.54 -13.00 6.85
N VAL A 167 10.12 -14.23 7.11
CA VAL A 167 8.75 -14.55 7.56
C VAL A 167 8.36 -13.81 8.84
N VAL A 168 9.30 -13.67 9.80
CA VAL A 168 9.03 -13.03 11.09
C VAL A 168 8.79 -11.55 10.94
N TYR A 169 9.68 -10.84 10.21
CA TYR A 169 9.51 -9.41 9.96
C TYR A 169 8.30 -9.11 9.08
N SER A 170 8.03 -9.94 8.07
CA SER A 170 6.84 -9.82 7.23
C SER A 170 5.55 -9.94 8.06
N LYS A 171 5.49 -10.93 8.96
CA LYS A 171 4.36 -11.09 9.87
C LYS A 171 4.16 -9.87 10.76
N ASN A 172 5.22 -9.38 11.40
CA ASN A 172 5.14 -8.21 12.28
C ASN A 172 4.58 -6.98 11.55
N ILE A 173 5.00 -6.74 10.31
CA ILE A 173 4.49 -5.62 9.49
C ILE A 173 3.01 -5.82 9.18
N ARG A 174 2.58 -7.02 8.79
CA ARG A 174 1.17 -7.31 8.52
C ARG A 174 0.31 -7.11 9.77
N ASP A 175 0.75 -7.62 10.92
CA ASP A 175 0.05 -7.45 12.19
C ASP A 175 -0.06 -5.95 12.55
N THR A 176 1.01 -5.18 12.36
CA THR A 176 1.00 -3.72 12.56
C THR A 176 -0.03 -3.04 11.65
N ILE A 177 -0.07 -3.36 10.37
CA ILE A 177 -1.02 -2.78 9.41
C ILE A 177 -2.46 -3.15 9.81
N LYS A 178 -2.72 -4.41 10.15
CA LYS A 178 -4.05 -4.91 10.53
C LYS A 178 -4.58 -4.24 11.79
N VAL A 179 -3.75 -4.19 12.84
CA VAL A 179 -4.11 -3.53 14.11
C VAL A 179 -4.36 -2.05 13.88
N PHE A 180 -3.47 -1.37 13.14
CA PHE A 180 -3.59 0.04 12.85
C PHE A 180 -4.87 0.38 12.05
N SER A 181 -5.15 -0.36 10.98
CA SER A 181 -6.37 -0.18 10.18
C SER A 181 -7.63 -0.30 11.05
N LYS A 182 -7.68 -1.32 11.91
CA LYS A 182 -8.82 -1.57 12.81
C LYS A 182 -8.95 -0.49 13.91
N GLU A 183 -7.83 -0.09 14.52
CA GLU A 183 -7.81 0.86 15.64
C GLU A 183 -8.18 2.29 15.20
N TYR A 184 -7.69 2.69 14.02
CA TYR A 184 -7.87 4.08 13.53
C TYR A 184 -8.89 4.21 12.38
N GLY A 185 -9.52 3.11 11.94
CA GLY A 185 -10.47 3.12 10.83
C GLY A 185 -9.85 3.50 9.47
N VAL A 186 -8.55 3.27 9.32
CA VAL A 186 -7.82 3.64 8.10
C VAL A 186 -8.04 2.60 7.01
N THR A 187 -8.42 3.04 5.82
CA THR A 187 -8.45 2.19 4.63
C THR A 187 -7.02 1.88 4.20
N VAL A 188 -6.74 0.62 3.87
CA VAL A 188 -5.44 0.20 3.36
C VAL A 188 -5.60 -0.44 1.99
N LEU A 189 -4.87 0.10 1.01
CA LEU A 189 -4.69 -0.52 -0.30
C LEU A 189 -3.22 -0.96 -0.41
N MET A 190 -2.98 -2.26 -0.45
CA MET A 190 -1.63 -2.80 -0.53
C MET A 190 -1.42 -3.66 -1.77
N SER A 191 -0.20 -3.67 -2.28
CA SER A 191 0.21 -4.63 -3.29
C SER A 191 1.04 -5.76 -2.69
N SER A 192 0.97 -6.94 -3.30
CA SER A 192 1.91 -8.03 -3.05
C SER A 192 2.03 -8.95 -4.27
N HIS A 193 3.21 -9.53 -4.43
CA HIS A 193 3.41 -10.68 -5.31
C HIS A 193 3.39 -12.01 -4.52
N ASN A 194 3.36 -11.95 -3.19
CA ASN A 194 3.21 -13.12 -2.31
C ASN A 194 1.74 -13.26 -1.89
N MET A 195 1.04 -14.19 -2.54
CA MET A 195 -0.40 -14.38 -2.38
C MET A 195 -0.77 -14.93 -1.00
N LEU A 196 0.07 -15.79 -0.42
CA LEU A 196 -0.14 -16.34 0.93
C LEU A 196 -0.08 -15.27 2.03
N GLU A 197 0.73 -14.21 1.82
CA GLU A 197 0.78 -13.09 2.76
C GLU A 197 -0.52 -12.28 2.76
N VAL A 198 -1.16 -12.17 1.60
CA VAL A 198 -2.38 -11.37 1.41
C VAL A 198 -3.59 -12.04 2.04
N GLU A 199 -3.70 -13.38 1.96
CA GLU A 199 -4.78 -14.15 2.62
C GLU A 199 -4.89 -13.88 4.12
N GLY A 200 -3.75 -13.63 4.79
CA GLY A 200 -3.72 -13.39 6.23
C GLY A 200 -4.14 -11.98 6.65
N ILE A 201 -4.30 -11.03 5.72
CA ILE A 201 -4.52 -9.62 6.06
C ILE A 201 -5.65 -8.97 5.27
N CYS A 202 -5.84 -9.27 3.99
CA CYS A 202 -6.85 -8.65 3.14
C CYS A 202 -8.17 -9.40 3.19
N GLU A 203 -9.27 -8.68 3.29
CA GLU A 203 -10.62 -9.24 3.20
C GLU A 203 -11.05 -9.38 1.73
N LYS A 204 -10.75 -8.37 0.92
CA LYS A 204 -11.06 -8.28 -0.51
C LYS A 204 -9.79 -8.05 -1.32
N ILE A 205 -9.74 -8.64 -2.49
CA ILE A 205 -8.58 -8.56 -3.38
C ILE A 205 -8.99 -8.35 -4.84
N ALA A 206 -8.05 -7.83 -5.62
CA ALA A 206 -8.06 -7.95 -7.08
C ALA A 206 -6.76 -8.62 -7.55
N VAL A 207 -6.88 -9.64 -8.38
CA VAL A 207 -5.75 -10.32 -9.03
C VAL A 207 -5.48 -9.64 -10.36
N ILE A 208 -4.28 -9.09 -10.52
CA ILE A 208 -3.84 -8.43 -11.75
C ILE A 208 -2.74 -9.23 -12.45
N ASP A 209 -2.87 -9.41 -13.76
CA ASP A 209 -1.81 -9.92 -14.62
C ASP A 209 -1.80 -9.18 -15.97
N LYS A 210 -0.61 -8.89 -16.48
CA LYS A 210 -0.38 -8.21 -17.78
C LYS A 210 -1.28 -7.00 -18.00
N GLY A 211 -1.50 -6.19 -16.94
CA GLY A 211 -2.28 -4.97 -16.96
C GLY A 211 -3.80 -5.16 -16.99
N LYS A 212 -4.32 -6.33 -16.63
CA LYS A 212 -5.77 -6.64 -16.54
C LYS A 212 -6.12 -7.25 -15.21
N ILE A 213 -7.29 -6.92 -14.67
CA ILE A 213 -7.87 -7.63 -13.53
C ILE A 213 -8.43 -8.96 -14.03
N LEU A 214 -7.99 -10.06 -13.43
CA LEU A 214 -8.45 -11.41 -13.73
C LEU A 214 -9.65 -11.79 -12.87
N VAL A 215 -9.64 -11.40 -11.60
CA VAL A 215 -10.73 -11.61 -10.65
C VAL A 215 -10.65 -10.54 -9.55
N GLU A 216 -11.81 -10.15 -9.04
CA GLU A 216 -11.98 -9.29 -7.86
C GLU A 216 -13.06 -9.91 -6.97
N GLY A 217 -12.89 -9.82 -5.65
CA GLY A 217 -13.86 -10.28 -4.67
C GLY A 217 -13.28 -10.52 -3.29
N TYR A 218 -14.10 -11.01 -2.38
CA TYR A 218 -13.65 -11.48 -1.07
C TYR A 218 -12.81 -12.75 -1.23
N VAL A 219 -11.77 -12.87 -0.40
CA VAL A 219 -10.82 -13.98 -0.49
C VAL A 219 -11.52 -15.33 -0.40
N ASP A 220 -12.42 -15.50 0.58
CA ASP A 220 -13.14 -16.76 0.79
C ASP A 220 -14.04 -17.11 -0.40
N GLU A 221 -14.76 -16.13 -0.97
CA GLU A 221 -15.61 -16.32 -2.16
C GLU A 221 -14.80 -16.72 -3.40
N ILE A 222 -13.62 -16.11 -3.57
CA ILE A 222 -12.71 -16.45 -4.67
C ILE A 222 -12.19 -17.87 -4.50
N LEU A 223 -11.76 -18.28 -3.30
CA LEU A 223 -11.28 -19.62 -3.02
C LEU A 223 -12.38 -20.67 -3.30
N GLU A 224 -13.61 -20.43 -2.86
CA GLU A 224 -14.76 -21.29 -3.10
C GLU A 224 -15.08 -21.38 -4.60
N LYS A 225 -15.21 -20.24 -5.28
CA LYS A 225 -15.53 -20.16 -6.73
C LYS A 225 -14.57 -20.96 -7.58
N TYR A 226 -13.28 -20.93 -7.26
CA TYR A 226 -12.25 -21.65 -8.00
C TYR A 226 -11.92 -23.02 -7.41
N SER A 227 -12.63 -23.47 -6.35
CA SER A 227 -12.37 -24.72 -5.65
C SER A 227 -10.87 -24.88 -5.36
N SER A 228 -10.27 -23.88 -4.74
CA SER A 228 -8.83 -23.76 -4.49
C SER A 228 -8.56 -23.64 -2.99
N ARG A 229 -7.40 -24.15 -2.54
CA ARG A 229 -7.00 -24.11 -1.11
C ARG A 229 -6.37 -22.78 -0.72
N ASN A 230 -5.81 -22.06 -1.69
CA ASN A 230 -5.13 -20.79 -1.49
C ASN A 230 -5.14 -19.95 -2.78
N LEU A 231 -4.76 -18.68 -2.68
CA LEU A 231 -4.73 -17.74 -3.80
C LEU A 231 -3.67 -18.10 -4.87
N GLU A 232 -2.61 -18.83 -4.52
CA GLU A 232 -1.63 -19.29 -5.51
C GLU A 232 -2.26 -20.31 -6.48
N GLU A 233 -3.06 -21.24 -5.97
CA GLU A 233 -3.83 -22.18 -6.82
C GLU A 233 -4.84 -21.44 -7.70
N VAL A 234 -5.50 -20.40 -7.18
CA VAL A 234 -6.40 -19.54 -7.98
C VAL A 234 -5.64 -18.89 -9.12
N PHE A 235 -4.48 -18.30 -8.81
CA PHE A 235 -3.68 -17.60 -9.82
C PHE A 235 -3.22 -18.54 -10.94
N ILE A 236 -2.75 -19.74 -10.60
CA ILE A 236 -2.35 -20.77 -11.57
C ILE A 236 -3.54 -21.13 -12.49
N LYS A 237 -4.74 -21.35 -11.93
CA LYS A 237 -5.95 -21.63 -12.72
C LYS A 237 -6.36 -20.49 -13.64
N LEU A 238 -6.17 -19.23 -13.21
CA LEU A 238 -6.52 -18.06 -14.00
C LEU A 238 -5.54 -17.77 -15.14
N THR A 239 -4.29 -18.16 -14.98
CA THR A 239 -3.22 -17.87 -15.96
C THR A 239 -2.91 -19.03 -16.88
N GLY A 240 -3.52 -20.21 -16.65
CA GLY A 240 -3.35 -21.41 -17.48
C GLY A 240 -1.97 -22.02 -17.33
N GLY A 241 -1.41 -21.99 -16.11
CA GLY A 241 -0.08 -22.52 -15.75
C GLY A 241 0.12 -23.97 -16.00
#